data_57ef67f25fd6c3486341f0e9ddca2bc2
#
_entry.id   57ef67f25fd6c3486341f0e9ddca2bc2
#
_cell.length_a   1.000
_cell.length_b   1.000
_cell.length_c   1.000
_cell.angle_alpha   90.00
_cell.angle_beta   90.00
_cell.angle_gamma   90.00
#
_symmetry.space_group_name_H-M   'P 1'
#
loop_
_entity.id
_entity.type
_entity.pdbx_description
1 polymer ?
#
loop_
_entity_poly.entity_id
_entity_poly.type
_entity_poly.pdbx_seq_one_letter_code
_entity_poly.pdbx_strand_id
1 'polypeptide(L)'
;GFWIMGMVEELIVQVLNYIGKRGEYTMSAQTDCEMLAIRALENYATQHHITGETAADIFHKNQVFEKMLIQHEYLHQISINEVDEFVEKIISDASTELVVYHGSCYEFDEIDLRKSHNRRDFGKGFYTTILKSQSEEWGYRLSLREKRNKYYVYEYIFQENPELNVKRFDTLSKDWLEFIKENRSKGGLQHGYDVVIGPVADDNTMETVQLYIANILTASEAVERLRYNKVNNQVSFHTEKALQYLQLMRRTS
;
A
#
# COMPACT_ATOMS: atom_id res chain seq x y z
N GLY A 1 24.45 -12.94 -10.23
CA GLY A 1 23.44 -12.96 -11.29
C GLY A 1 22.17 -13.74 -10.90
N PHE A 2 22.28 -14.94 -10.38
CA PHE A 2 21.10 -15.80 -10.08
C PHE A 2 20.29 -15.35 -8.84
N TRP A 3 20.90 -14.72 -7.88
CA TRP A 3 20.22 -14.21 -6.66
C TRP A 3 19.36 -12.98 -6.95
N ILE A 4 19.85 -12.09 -7.79
CA ILE A 4 19.14 -10.88 -8.20
C ILE A 4 17.87 -11.24 -8.99
N MET A 5 17.95 -12.23 -9.88
CA MET A 5 16.77 -12.75 -10.62
C MET A 5 15.70 -13.28 -9.67
N GLY A 6 16.06 -14.01 -8.62
CA GLY A 6 15.09 -14.56 -7.67
C GLY A 6 14.34 -13.49 -6.86
N MET A 7 15.04 -12.45 -6.37
CA MET A 7 14.41 -11.33 -5.64
C MET A 7 13.55 -10.46 -6.55
N VAL A 8 14.03 -10.19 -7.76
CA VAL A 8 13.28 -9.41 -8.76
C VAL A 8 12.08 -10.21 -9.24
N GLU A 9 12.19 -11.53 -9.45
CA GLU A 9 11.07 -12.42 -9.76
C GLU A 9 10.03 -12.46 -8.63
N GLU A 10 10.45 -12.49 -7.38
CA GLU A 10 9.52 -12.51 -6.23
C GLU A 10 8.77 -11.18 -6.08
N LEU A 11 9.47 -10.06 -6.28
CA LEU A 11 8.87 -8.72 -6.28
C LEU A 11 7.95 -8.52 -7.49
N ILE A 12 8.37 -8.98 -8.66
CA ILE A 12 7.59 -8.97 -9.89
C ILE A 12 6.36 -9.85 -9.76
N VAL A 13 6.48 -11.04 -9.19
CA VAL A 13 5.33 -11.92 -8.90
C VAL A 13 4.34 -11.25 -7.95
N GLN A 14 4.81 -10.45 -6.99
CA GLN A 14 3.92 -9.66 -6.12
C GLN A 14 3.19 -8.57 -6.91
N VAL A 15 3.89 -7.80 -7.73
CA VAL A 15 3.32 -6.76 -8.62
C VAL A 15 2.35 -7.37 -9.63
N LEU A 16 2.70 -8.51 -10.24
CA LEU A 16 1.91 -9.20 -11.26
C LEU A 16 0.66 -9.88 -10.73
N ASN A 17 0.79 -10.51 -9.63
CA ASN A 17 -0.33 -11.09 -8.94
C ASN A 17 -1.36 -10.02 -8.56
N TYR A 18 -0.91 -8.78 -8.37
CA TYR A 18 -1.74 -7.61 -8.13
C TYR A 18 -2.50 -7.18 -9.39
N ILE A 19 -1.81 -7.13 -10.54
CA ILE A 19 -2.39 -6.78 -11.85
C ILE A 19 -3.35 -7.89 -12.33
N GLY A 20 -2.97 -9.15 -12.19
CA GLY A 20 -3.71 -10.31 -12.75
C GLY A 20 -5.09 -10.58 -12.12
N LYS A 21 -5.40 -10.01 -10.94
CA LYS A 21 -6.74 -10.15 -10.33
C LYS A 21 -7.81 -9.28 -10.99
N ARG A 22 -7.46 -8.35 -11.89
CA ARG A 22 -8.41 -7.39 -12.46
C ARG A 22 -9.04 -7.77 -13.78
N GLY A 23 -8.56 -8.83 -14.45
CA GLY A 23 -9.16 -9.29 -15.72
C GLY A 23 -9.12 -8.31 -16.89
N GLU A 24 -8.53 -7.12 -16.72
CA GLU A 24 -8.52 -6.04 -17.71
C GLU A 24 -7.18 -5.91 -18.45
N TYR A 25 -6.13 -6.60 -18.02
CA TYR A 25 -4.84 -6.56 -18.68
C TYR A 25 -4.58 -7.85 -19.45
N THR A 26 -4.23 -7.69 -20.73
CA THR A 26 -3.74 -8.81 -21.54
C THR A 26 -2.38 -9.28 -21.00
N MET A 27 -2.02 -10.54 -21.21
CA MET A 27 -0.70 -11.07 -20.83
C MET A 27 0.47 -10.23 -21.39
N SER A 28 0.27 -9.55 -22.52
CA SER A 28 1.27 -8.65 -23.11
C SER A 28 1.51 -7.40 -22.25
N ALA A 29 0.45 -6.74 -21.76
CA ALA A 29 0.59 -5.54 -20.93
C ALA A 29 1.24 -5.83 -19.58
N GLN A 30 0.99 -7.03 -19.05
CA GLN A 30 1.62 -7.51 -17.83
C GLN A 30 3.12 -7.72 -18.01
N THR A 31 3.52 -8.44 -19.05
CA THR A 31 4.93 -8.70 -19.40
C THR A 31 5.67 -7.39 -19.69
N ASP A 32 5.00 -6.43 -20.32
CA ASP A 32 5.59 -5.13 -20.62
C ASP A 32 5.88 -4.32 -19.35
N CYS A 33 4.99 -4.33 -18.36
CA CYS A 33 5.23 -3.70 -17.06
C CYS A 33 6.41 -4.33 -16.31
N GLU A 34 6.50 -5.66 -16.32
CA GLU A 34 7.61 -6.41 -15.73
C GLU A 34 8.94 -5.99 -16.34
N MET A 35 9.00 -6.01 -17.64
CA MET A 35 10.20 -5.66 -18.39
C MET A 35 10.64 -4.22 -18.12
N LEU A 36 9.67 -3.29 -18.05
CA LEU A 36 9.93 -1.89 -17.76
C LEU A 36 10.50 -1.69 -16.35
N ALA A 37 9.94 -2.38 -15.36
CA ALA A 37 10.36 -2.29 -13.96
C ALA A 37 11.75 -2.92 -13.73
N ILE A 38 12.00 -4.12 -14.30
CA ILE A 38 13.31 -4.77 -14.25
C ILE A 38 14.39 -3.88 -14.87
N ARG A 39 14.09 -3.34 -16.05
CA ARG A 39 15.01 -2.49 -16.76
C ARG A 39 15.32 -1.20 -16.02
N ALA A 40 14.31 -0.54 -15.45
CA ALA A 40 14.50 0.66 -14.65
C ALA A 40 15.38 0.39 -13.44
N LEU A 41 15.21 -0.76 -12.76
CA LEU A 41 16.05 -1.18 -11.65
C LEU A 41 17.50 -1.43 -12.06
N GLU A 42 17.71 -2.16 -13.19
CA GLU A 42 19.06 -2.44 -13.71
C GLU A 42 19.79 -1.17 -14.14
N ASN A 43 19.08 -0.24 -14.80
CA ASN A 43 19.63 1.05 -15.19
C ASN A 43 20.01 1.87 -13.97
N TYR A 44 19.13 1.96 -12.99
CA TYR A 44 19.39 2.68 -11.73
C TYR A 44 20.62 2.11 -11.01
N ALA A 45 20.70 0.78 -10.87
CA ALA A 45 21.84 0.12 -10.24
C ALA A 45 23.15 0.41 -11.00
N THR A 46 23.11 0.43 -12.32
CA THR A 46 24.26 0.72 -13.16
C THR A 46 24.71 2.17 -13.07
N GLN A 47 23.79 3.12 -13.15
CA GLN A 47 24.08 4.56 -13.08
C GLN A 47 24.66 4.97 -11.72
N HIS A 48 24.14 4.38 -10.65
CA HIS A 48 24.59 4.68 -9.28
C HIS A 48 25.75 3.79 -8.79
N HIS A 49 26.27 2.88 -9.64
CA HIS A 49 27.35 1.96 -9.28
C HIS A 49 27.07 1.14 -8.01
N ILE A 50 25.81 0.71 -7.82
CA ILE A 50 25.36 -0.11 -6.71
C ILE A 50 24.97 -1.51 -7.17
N THR A 51 24.81 -2.45 -6.23
CA THR A 51 24.31 -3.79 -6.54
C THR A 51 22.82 -3.76 -6.85
N GLY A 52 22.34 -4.74 -7.63
CA GLY A 52 20.90 -4.89 -7.88
C GLY A 52 20.09 -5.09 -6.60
N GLU A 53 20.66 -5.76 -5.59
CA GLU A 53 20.05 -5.90 -4.25
C GLU A 53 19.86 -4.54 -3.56
N THR A 54 20.90 -3.71 -3.55
CA THR A 54 20.82 -2.35 -3.01
C THR A 54 19.81 -1.49 -3.78
N ALA A 55 19.79 -1.61 -5.11
CA ALA A 55 18.80 -0.92 -5.93
C ALA A 55 17.37 -1.39 -5.62
N ALA A 56 17.16 -2.70 -5.45
CA ALA A 56 15.86 -3.26 -5.07
C ALA A 56 15.38 -2.75 -3.72
N ASP A 57 16.26 -2.65 -2.72
CA ASP A 57 15.95 -2.07 -1.42
C ASP A 57 15.55 -0.59 -1.53
N ILE A 58 16.27 0.19 -2.36
CA ILE A 58 15.93 1.59 -2.62
C ILE A 58 14.57 1.71 -3.31
N PHE A 59 14.30 0.88 -4.33
CA PHE A 59 13.03 0.86 -5.04
C PHE A 59 11.87 0.48 -4.12
N HIS A 60 12.06 -0.52 -3.28
CA HIS A 60 11.06 -0.93 -2.28
C HIS A 60 10.80 0.19 -1.27
N LYS A 61 11.85 0.76 -0.68
CA LYS A 61 11.74 1.85 0.31
C LYS A 61 11.00 3.07 -0.24
N ASN A 62 11.21 3.40 -1.52
CA ASN A 62 10.61 4.55 -2.17
C ASN A 62 9.32 4.22 -2.94
N GLN A 63 8.85 2.96 -2.85
CA GLN A 63 7.64 2.47 -3.52
C GLN A 63 7.67 2.73 -5.04
N VAL A 64 8.85 2.56 -5.65
CA VAL A 64 9.05 2.87 -7.07
C VAL A 64 8.16 1.99 -7.94
N PHE A 65 8.07 0.69 -7.64
CA PHE A 65 7.27 -0.26 -8.41
C PHE A 65 5.77 0.08 -8.36
N GLU A 66 5.25 0.42 -7.18
CA GLU A 66 3.86 0.82 -7.00
C GLU A 66 3.55 2.10 -7.78
N LYS A 67 4.46 3.08 -7.73
CA LYS A 67 4.32 4.34 -8.46
C LYS A 67 4.41 4.13 -9.98
N MET A 68 5.32 3.27 -10.45
CA MET A 68 5.41 2.87 -11.86
C MET A 68 4.12 2.17 -12.31
N LEU A 69 3.58 1.27 -11.49
CA LEU A 69 2.35 0.55 -11.78
C LEU A 69 1.15 1.49 -11.93
N ILE A 70 1.01 2.47 -11.04
CA ILE A 70 -0.05 3.49 -11.11
C ILE A 70 0.05 4.32 -12.40
N GLN A 71 1.28 4.56 -12.87
CA GLN A 71 1.57 5.36 -14.06
C GLN A 71 1.81 4.50 -15.33
N HIS A 72 1.49 3.24 -15.28
CA HIS A 72 1.79 2.25 -16.31
C HIS A 72 1.39 2.70 -17.73
N GLU A 73 0.15 3.17 -17.93
CA GLU A 73 -0.31 3.63 -19.25
C GLU A 73 0.51 4.82 -19.78
N TYR A 74 0.95 5.70 -18.91
CA TYR A 74 1.82 6.82 -19.26
C TYR A 74 3.24 6.35 -19.56
N LEU A 75 3.80 5.49 -18.72
CA LEU A 75 5.18 5.00 -18.86
C LEU A 75 5.41 4.18 -20.14
N HIS A 76 4.37 3.56 -20.69
CA HIS A 76 4.43 2.90 -21.98
C HIS A 76 4.51 3.82 -23.20
N GLN A 77 4.15 5.09 -23.03
CA GLN A 77 4.08 6.07 -24.10
C GLN A 77 5.32 6.95 -24.18
N ILE A 78 6.18 6.90 -23.18
CA ILE A 78 7.40 7.71 -23.09
C ILE A 78 8.64 6.90 -23.43
N SER A 79 9.74 7.58 -23.72
CA SER A 79 11.03 6.94 -23.97
C SER A 79 11.62 6.34 -22.69
N ILE A 80 12.56 5.43 -22.86
CA ILE A 80 13.25 4.78 -21.74
C ILE A 80 14.00 5.77 -20.86
N ASN A 81 14.63 6.78 -21.47
CA ASN A 81 15.32 7.82 -20.71
C ASN A 81 14.34 8.62 -19.83
N GLU A 82 13.15 8.89 -20.33
CA GLU A 82 12.09 9.53 -19.53
C GLU A 82 11.57 8.63 -18.41
N VAL A 83 11.57 7.30 -18.59
CA VAL A 83 11.28 6.35 -17.50
C VAL A 83 12.36 6.41 -16.43
N ASP A 84 13.63 6.45 -16.82
CA ASP A 84 14.76 6.57 -15.90
C ASP A 84 14.71 7.90 -15.13
N GLU A 85 14.42 9.01 -15.80
CA GLU A 85 14.20 10.32 -15.18
C GLU A 85 13.02 10.30 -14.20
N PHE A 86 11.94 9.60 -14.54
CA PHE A 86 10.79 9.40 -13.65
C PHE A 86 11.18 8.64 -12.38
N VAL A 87 11.97 7.57 -12.50
CA VAL A 87 12.48 6.81 -11.36
C VAL A 87 13.43 7.64 -10.51
N GLU A 88 14.39 8.34 -11.14
CA GLU A 88 15.30 9.27 -10.43
C GLU A 88 14.52 10.33 -9.67
N LYS A 89 13.48 10.88 -10.29
CA LYS A 89 12.61 11.84 -9.64
C LYS A 89 11.89 11.25 -8.43
N ILE A 90 11.33 10.05 -8.53
CA ILE A 90 10.70 9.36 -7.39
C ILE A 90 11.67 9.20 -6.23
N ILE A 91 12.92 8.84 -6.53
CA ILE A 91 13.94 8.54 -5.51
C ILE A 91 14.57 9.82 -4.97
N SER A 92 14.80 10.82 -5.82
CA SER A 92 15.33 12.12 -5.43
C SER A 92 14.28 13.01 -4.75
N ASP A 93 13.05 13.00 -5.28
CA ASP A 93 11.89 13.55 -4.60
C ASP A 93 11.45 12.63 -3.43
N ALA A 94 12.32 11.75 -2.96
CA ALA A 94 12.16 10.99 -1.71
C ALA A 94 11.92 11.89 -0.48
N SER A 95 11.49 13.07 -0.73
CA SER A 95 10.46 13.75 -0.01
C SER A 95 9.21 12.88 -0.17
N THR A 96 9.01 11.87 0.67
CA THR A 96 7.85 11.88 1.51
C THR A 96 6.46 12.06 0.87
N GLU A 97 6.30 12.18 -0.46
CA GLU A 97 4.96 12.33 -1.07
C GLU A 97 4.41 10.98 -1.53
N LEU A 98 3.35 10.54 -0.89
CA LEU A 98 2.63 9.33 -1.24
C LEU A 98 1.20 9.68 -1.63
N VAL A 99 0.78 9.31 -2.85
CA VAL A 99 -0.63 9.41 -3.23
C VAL A 99 -1.39 8.29 -2.57
N VAL A 100 -2.43 8.65 -1.82
CA VAL A 100 -3.29 7.70 -1.11
C VAL A 100 -4.76 7.99 -1.39
N TYR A 101 -5.58 6.96 -1.32
CA TYR A 101 -7.00 7.00 -1.68
C TYR A 101 -7.88 6.53 -0.53
N HIS A 102 -9.01 7.19 -0.36
CA HIS A 102 -10.05 6.78 0.60
C HIS A 102 -11.39 6.64 -0.10
N GLY A 103 -12.00 5.47 0.02
CA GLY A 103 -13.34 5.19 -0.48
C GLY A 103 -14.40 5.38 0.62
N SER A 104 -15.47 6.12 0.32
CA SER A 104 -16.57 6.38 1.26
C SER A 104 -17.91 6.41 0.53
N CYS A 105 -18.98 6.05 1.22
CA CYS A 105 -20.36 6.30 0.76
C CYS A 105 -20.92 7.63 1.28
N TYR A 106 -20.13 8.40 2.00
CA TYR A 106 -20.47 9.72 2.51
C TYR A 106 -19.56 10.77 1.90
N GLU A 107 -20.16 11.91 1.57
CA GLU A 107 -19.41 13.10 1.19
C GLU A 107 -18.99 13.86 2.44
N PHE A 108 -17.73 14.29 2.49
CA PHE A 108 -17.20 15.11 3.58
C PHE A 108 -16.09 16.02 3.05
N ASP A 109 -15.92 17.16 3.70
CA ASP A 109 -14.89 18.14 3.37
C ASP A 109 -13.72 18.08 4.38
N GLU A 110 -14.00 17.62 5.59
CA GLU A 110 -13.00 17.47 6.66
C GLU A 110 -12.95 16.05 7.20
N ILE A 111 -11.75 15.59 7.50
CA ILE A 111 -11.53 14.27 8.12
C ILE A 111 -11.80 14.39 9.62
N ASP A 112 -12.72 13.57 10.15
CA ASP A 112 -13.04 13.47 11.58
C ASP A 112 -12.63 12.10 12.12
N LEU A 113 -11.51 12.03 12.83
CA LEU A 113 -10.99 10.78 13.41
C LEU A 113 -11.97 10.13 14.41
N ARG A 114 -12.90 10.89 14.99
CA ARG A 114 -13.91 10.37 15.92
C ARG A 114 -14.91 9.43 15.24
N LYS A 115 -15.13 9.61 13.92
CA LYS A 115 -16.04 8.79 13.11
C LYS A 115 -15.46 7.42 12.73
N SER A 116 -14.19 7.17 13.03
CA SER A 116 -13.55 5.89 12.78
C SER A 116 -14.14 4.77 13.65
N HIS A 117 -14.29 3.58 13.05
CA HIS A 117 -14.68 2.39 13.79
C HIS A 117 -13.66 2.02 14.87
N ASN A 118 -14.14 1.49 15.98
CA ASN A 118 -13.35 1.28 17.18
C ASN A 118 -12.37 0.09 17.10
N ARG A 119 -12.63 -0.90 16.22
CA ARG A 119 -11.85 -2.15 16.12
C ARG A 119 -11.31 -2.33 14.71
N ARG A 120 -10.30 -1.55 14.39
CA ARG A 120 -9.57 -1.62 13.11
C ARG A 120 -8.21 -2.29 13.31
N ASP A 121 -7.58 -2.68 12.21
CA ASP A 121 -6.30 -3.37 12.19
C ASP A 121 -5.21 -2.61 12.94
N PHE A 122 -5.12 -1.33 12.67
CA PHE A 122 -4.13 -0.44 13.26
C PHE A 122 -4.76 0.54 14.27
N GLY A 123 -5.94 0.19 14.80
CA GLY A 123 -6.66 1.04 15.75
C GLY A 123 -7.53 2.10 15.09
N LYS A 124 -8.09 2.98 15.92
CA LYS A 124 -8.96 4.06 15.49
C LYS A 124 -8.17 5.11 14.70
N GLY A 125 -8.61 5.44 13.47
CA GLY A 125 -7.91 6.35 12.59
C GLY A 125 -8.59 6.55 11.24
N PHE A 126 -8.04 7.40 10.40
CA PHE A 126 -8.45 7.59 9.01
C PHE A 126 -7.64 6.65 8.11
N TYR A 127 -8.31 5.78 7.38
CA TYR A 127 -7.69 4.72 6.59
C TYR A 127 -7.72 5.03 5.12
N THR A 128 -6.57 4.88 4.48
CA THR A 128 -6.38 5.04 3.05
C THR A 128 -5.66 3.84 2.47
N THR A 129 -5.66 3.72 1.15
CA THR A 129 -4.90 2.73 0.38
C THR A 129 -4.06 3.44 -0.67
N ILE A 130 -2.94 2.84 -1.07
CA ILE A 130 -2.15 3.32 -2.21
C ILE A 130 -2.80 2.98 -3.55
N LEU A 131 -3.87 2.21 -3.56
CA LEU A 131 -4.51 1.68 -4.74
C LEU A 131 -5.88 2.29 -4.94
N LYS A 132 -6.00 3.15 -5.95
CA LYS A 132 -7.25 3.82 -6.30
C LYS A 132 -8.43 2.86 -6.39
N SER A 133 -8.24 1.79 -7.10
CA SER A 133 -9.28 0.78 -7.31
C SER A 133 -9.75 0.05 -6.05
N GLN A 134 -8.84 -0.16 -5.11
CA GLN A 134 -9.23 -0.73 -3.81
C GLN A 134 -10.14 0.25 -3.05
N SER A 135 -9.88 1.55 -3.17
CA SER A 135 -10.74 2.58 -2.61
C SER A 135 -12.08 2.68 -3.31
N GLU A 136 -12.12 2.51 -4.64
CA GLU A 136 -13.34 2.45 -5.46
C GLU A 136 -14.21 1.25 -5.04
N GLU A 137 -13.59 0.06 -4.98
CA GLU A 137 -14.28 -1.16 -4.56
C GLU A 137 -14.83 -1.05 -3.13
N TRP A 138 -14.03 -0.51 -2.21
CA TRP A 138 -14.47 -0.28 -0.84
C TRP A 138 -15.61 0.71 -0.75
N GLY A 139 -15.51 1.87 -1.43
CA GLY A 139 -16.57 2.86 -1.49
C GLY A 139 -17.88 2.30 -2.06
N TYR A 140 -17.78 1.53 -3.14
CA TYR A 140 -18.91 0.84 -3.74
C TYR A 140 -19.56 -0.18 -2.78
N ARG A 141 -18.78 -1.06 -2.15
CA ARG A 141 -19.27 -2.02 -1.15
C ARG A 141 -19.97 -1.34 0.02
N LEU A 142 -19.39 -0.21 0.49
CA LEU A 142 -19.99 0.61 1.53
C LEU A 142 -21.34 1.18 1.08
N SER A 143 -21.43 1.73 -0.13
CA SER A 143 -22.68 2.30 -0.65
C SER A 143 -23.79 1.27 -0.71
N LEU A 144 -23.50 0.04 -1.14
CA LEU A 144 -24.46 -1.06 -1.15
C LEU A 144 -24.94 -1.41 0.28
N ARG A 145 -24.01 -1.54 1.22
CA ARG A 145 -24.32 -1.89 2.60
C ARG A 145 -25.18 -0.82 3.30
N GLU A 146 -24.84 0.44 3.08
CA GLU A 146 -25.52 1.59 3.66
C GLU A 146 -26.72 2.09 2.83
N LYS A 147 -27.08 1.33 1.76
CA LYS A 147 -28.20 1.65 0.83
C LYS A 147 -28.08 3.08 0.26
N ARG A 148 -26.87 3.48 -0.14
CA ARG A 148 -26.58 4.76 -0.78
C ARG A 148 -26.51 4.57 -2.29
N ASN A 149 -26.91 5.60 -3.04
CA ASN A 149 -26.90 5.58 -4.51
C ASN A 149 -25.56 6.00 -5.10
N LYS A 150 -24.64 6.48 -4.27
CA LYS A 150 -23.35 6.99 -4.69
C LYS A 150 -22.27 6.58 -3.70
N TYR A 151 -21.04 6.54 -4.20
CA TYR A 151 -19.84 6.49 -3.39
C TYR A 151 -18.86 7.54 -3.89
N TYR A 152 -17.87 7.85 -3.08
CA TYR A 152 -16.86 8.86 -3.34
C TYR A 152 -15.48 8.26 -3.14
N VAL A 153 -14.56 8.68 -4.00
CA VAL A 153 -13.13 8.39 -3.87
C VAL A 153 -12.40 9.70 -3.66
N TYR A 154 -11.71 9.77 -2.55
CA TYR A 154 -10.87 10.89 -2.15
C TYR A 154 -9.43 10.55 -2.47
N GLU A 155 -8.75 11.40 -3.20
CA GLU A 155 -7.34 11.30 -3.55
C GLU A 155 -6.57 12.35 -2.76
N TYR A 156 -5.61 11.89 -1.96
CA TYR A 156 -4.77 12.74 -1.15
C TYR A 156 -3.30 12.56 -1.51
N ILE A 157 -2.52 13.62 -1.32
CA ILE A 157 -1.07 13.53 -1.19
C ILE A 157 -0.76 13.53 0.31
N PHE A 158 -0.12 12.47 0.76
CA PHE A 158 0.48 12.40 2.08
C PHE A 158 1.95 12.81 1.98
N GLN A 159 2.34 13.84 2.69
CA GLN A 159 3.71 14.32 2.77
C GLN A 159 4.33 13.88 4.10
N GLU A 160 5.10 12.79 4.07
CA GLU A 160 5.73 12.28 5.29
C GLU A 160 6.75 13.30 5.81
N ASN A 161 6.67 13.61 7.08
CA ASN A 161 7.55 14.56 7.73
C ASN A 161 8.31 13.88 8.86
N PRO A 162 9.61 14.18 9.08
CA PRO A 162 10.39 13.61 10.18
C PRO A 162 9.82 13.82 11.59
N GLU A 163 8.94 14.80 11.75
CA GLU A 163 8.23 15.04 13.03
C GLU A 163 7.16 13.99 13.34
N LEU A 164 6.72 13.21 12.31
CA LEU A 164 5.71 12.18 12.49
C LEU A 164 6.33 10.91 13.04
N ASN A 165 5.67 10.32 14.03
CA ASN A 165 6.00 8.99 14.51
C ASN A 165 5.33 7.95 13.62
N VAL A 166 6.08 7.41 12.64
CA VAL A 166 5.58 6.48 11.62
C VAL A 166 6.01 5.06 11.95
N LYS A 167 5.04 4.13 12.01
CA LYS A 167 5.29 2.68 12.09
C LYS A 167 5.08 2.06 10.72
N ARG A 168 6.03 1.20 10.31
CA ARG A 168 5.93 0.43 9.06
C ARG A 168 5.96 -1.06 9.33
N PHE A 169 5.15 -1.79 8.59
CA PHE A 169 5.19 -3.25 8.49
C PHE A 169 5.37 -3.62 7.02
N ASP A 170 6.49 -4.20 6.69
CA ASP A 170 6.82 -4.56 5.31
C ASP A 170 6.22 -5.90 4.89
N THR A 171 5.88 -6.74 5.87
CA THR A 171 5.37 -8.11 5.64
C THR A 171 4.29 -8.49 6.64
N LEU A 172 3.59 -9.60 6.33
CA LEU A 172 2.63 -10.26 7.22
C LEU A 172 3.38 -11.01 8.36
N SER A 173 4.13 -10.26 9.14
CA SER A 173 5.01 -10.76 10.20
C SER A 173 4.28 -11.06 11.52
N LYS A 174 4.99 -11.68 12.44
CA LYS A 174 4.51 -11.87 13.82
C LYS A 174 4.17 -10.52 14.48
N ASP A 175 5.04 -9.52 14.32
CA ASP A 175 4.83 -8.18 14.90
C ASP A 175 3.57 -7.52 14.32
N TRP A 176 3.31 -7.67 13.02
CA TRP A 176 2.08 -7.23 12.38
C TRP A 176 0.85 -7.94 12.96
N LEU A 177 0.90 -9.27 13.13
CA LEU A 177 -0.20 -10.04 13.73
C LEU A 177 -0.49 -9.61 15.17
N GLU A 178 0.53 -9.44 15.99
CA GLU A 178 0.40 -9.01 17.38
C GLU A 178 -0.21 -7.60 17.46
N PHE A 179 0.24 -6.70 16.59
CA PHE A 179 -0.28 -5.34 16.50
C PHE A 179 -1.77 -5.31 16.15
N ILE A 180 -2.18 -6.07 15.13
CA ILE A 180 -3.60 -6.20 14.76
C ILE A 180 -4.41 -6.81 15.91
N LYS A 181 -3.91 -7.89 16.51
CA LYS A 181 -4.59 -8.56 17.63
C LYS A 181 -4.85 -7.59 18.78
N GLU A 182 -3.86 -6.79 19.14
CA GLU A 182 -3.99 -5.81 20.23
C GLU A 182 -5.06 -4.77 19.91
N ASN A 183 -4.99 -4.13 18.74
CA ASN A 183 -5.92 -3.08 18.34
C ASN A 183 -7.36 -3.61 18.18
N ARG A 184 -7.54 -4.76 17.53
CA ARG A 184 -8.88 -5.35 17.34
C ARG A 184 -9.51 -5.87 18.63
N SER A 185 -8.71 -6.47 19.50
CA SER A 185 -9.21 -7.06 20.75
C SER A 185 -9.59 -5.98 21.76
N LYS A 186 -8.73 -5.01 21.98
CA LYS A 186 -8.96 -3.94 22.95
C LYS A 186 -9.84 -2.83 22.38
N GLY A 187 -9.77 -2.58 21.07
CA GLY A 187 -10.42 -1.45 20.40
C GLY A 187 -9.74 -0.11 20.74
N GLY A 188 -10.22 0.97 20.14
CA GLY A 188 -9.61 2.28 20.29
C GLY A 188 -8.29 2.41 19.55
N LEU A 189 -7.35 3.10 20.16
CA LEU A 189 -5.98 3.28 19.69
C LEU A 189 -5.03 2.74 20.75
N GLN A 190 -4.30 1.67 20.42
CA GLN A 190 -3.44 0.97 21.38
C GLN A 190 -1.94 1.27 21.17
N HIS A 191 -1.63 2.37 20.49
CA HIS A 191 -0.26 2.80 20.21
C HIS A 191 -0.15 4.32 20.14
N GLY A 192 1.08 4.83 20.10
CA GLY A 192 1.40 6.27 20.02
C GLY A 192 1.92 6.71 18.65
N TYR A 193 1.67 5.95 17.57
CA TYR A 193 2.10 6.34 16.23
C TYR A 193 1.12 7.33 15.60
N ASP A 194 1.66 8.32 14.90
CA ASP A 194 0.87 9.28 14.13
C ASP A 194 0.33 8.63 12.85
N VAL A 195 1.16 7.80 12.21
CA VAL A 195 0.83 7.07 10.98
C VAL A 195 1.29 5.62 11.09
N VAL A 196 0.47 4.70 10.59
CA VAL A 196 0.86 3.30 10.43
C VAL A 196 0.69 2.90 8.97
N ILE A 197 1.74 2.31 8.40
CA ILE A 197 1.80 1.82 7.02
C ILE A 197 2.05 0.32 7.07
N GLY A 198 1.25 -0.45 6.36
CA GLY A 198 1.46 -1.90 6.34
C GLY A 198 0.35 -2.68 5.67
N PRO A 199 0.48 -4.00 5.64
CA PRO A 199 -0.47 -4.89 4.99
C PRO A 199 -1.89 -4.75 5.52
N VAL A 200 -2.86 -4.82 4.59
CA VAL A 200 -4.29 -4.95 4.93
C VAL A 200 -4.58 -6.39 5.31
N ALA A 201 -5.32 -6.61 6.39
CA ALA A 201 -5.96 -7.91 6.63
C ALA A 201 -7.22 -8.00 5.75
N ASP A 202 -7.05 -8.40 4.51
CA ASP A 202 -8.11 -8.58 3.52
C ASP A 202 -8.87 -9.90 3.67
N ASP A 203 -9.85 -10.15 2.81
CA ASP A 203 -10.69 -11.35 2.87
C ASP A 203 -9.87 -12.66 2.83
N ASN A 204 -8.70 -12.66 2.18
CA ASN A 204 -7.86 -13.85 2.07
C ASN A 204 -7.03 -14.12 3.34
N THR A 205 -6.68 -13.06 4.07
CA THR A 205 -5.85 -13.13 5.29
C THR A 205 -6.70 -13.13 6.55
N MET A 206 -7.95 -12.64 6.46
CA MET A 206 -8.82 -12.38 7.61
C MET A 206 -9.11 -13.62 8.44
N GLU A 207 -9.38 -14.76 7.79
CA GLU A 207 -9.66 -16.01 8.52
C GLU A 207 -8.47 -16.40 9.40
N THR A 208 -7.26 -16.39 8.85
CA THR A 208 -6.04 -16.70 9.59
C THR A 208 -5.79 -15.72 10.75
N VAL A 209 -6.01 -14.41 10.51
CA VAL A 209 -5.92 -13.37 11.55
C VAL A 209 -6.95 -13.61 12.66
N GLN A 210 -8.18 -13.95 12.33
CA GLN A 210 -9.23 -14.26 13.31
C GLN A 210 -8.89 -15.50 14.15
N LEU A 211 -8.39 -16.57 13.53
CA LEU A 211 -7.97 -17.77 14.24
C LEU A 211 -6.78 -17.48 15.20
N TYR A 212 -5.87 -16.61 14.78
CA TYR A 212 -4.78 -16.15 15.65
C TYR A 212 -5.32 -15.29 16.83
N ILE A 213 -6.22 -14.36 16.57
CA ILE A 213 -6.85 -13.53 17.61
C ILE A 213 -7.60 -14.40 18.62
N ALA A 214 -8.29 -15.45 18.15
CA ALA A 214 -8.99 -16.41 18.98
C ALA A 214 -8.08 -17.38 19.75
N ASN A 215 -6.75 -17.27 19.60
CA ASN A 215 -5.74 -18.18 20.14
C ASN A 215 -5.88 -19.65 19.67
N ILE A 216 -6.48 -19.88 18.51
CA ILE A 216 -6.57 -21.21 17.87
C ILE A 216 -5.27 -21.50 17.12
N LEU A 217 -4.65 -20.49 16.52
CA LEU A 217 -3.32 -20.57 15.91
C LEU A 217 -2.28 -19.86 16.76
N THR A 218 -1.08 -20.40 16.78
CA THR A 218 0.11 -19.68 17.24
C THR A 218 0.53 -18.64 16.21
N ALA A 219 1.34 -17.67 16.60
CA ALA A 219 1.88 -16.67 15.65
C ALA A 219 2.68 -17.33 14.52
N SER A 220 3.47 -18.36 14.81
CA SER A 220 4.26 -19.08 13.81
C SER A 220 3.37 -19.79 12.78
N GLU A 221 2.31 -20.48 13.23
CA GLU A 221 1.36 -21.13 12.33
C GLU A 221 0.59 -20.11 11.47
N ALA A 222 0.22 -18.98 12.05
CA ALA A 222 -0.46 -17.91 11.32
C ALA A 222 0.45 -17.29 10.25
N VAL A 223 1.71 -16.97 10.59
CA VAL A 223 2.69 -16.44 9.62
C VAL A 223 2.94 -17.45 8.49
N GLU A 224 3.08 -18.75 8.81
CA GLU A 224 3.28 -19.76 7.78
C GLU A 224 2.08 -19.88 6.83
N ARG A 225 0.85 -19.80 7.33
CA ARG A 225 -0.36 -19.76 6.49
C ARG A 225 -0.44 -18.52 5.60
N LEU A 226 0.07 -17.38 6.10
CA LEU A 226 0.05 -16.12 5.39
C LEU A 226 1.21 -15.94 4.40
N ARG A 227 2.20 -16.83 4.43
CA ARG A 227 3.46 -16.72 3.69
C ARG A 227 3.32 -16.42 2.20
N TYR A 228 2.27 -16.95 1.57
CA TYR A 228 2.03 -16.80 0.14
C TYR A 228 0.90 -15.82 -0.16
N ASN A 229 0.40 -15.10 0.85
CA ASN A 229 -0.65 -14.13 0.63
C ASN A 229 -0.07 -12.82 0.11
N LYS A 230 -0.80 -12.21 -0.80
CA LYS A 230 -0.44 -10.91 -1.36
C LYS A 230 -0.54 -9.83 -0.29
N VAL A 231 0.42 -8.94 -0.33
CA VAL A 231 0.48 -7.79 0.56
C VAL A 231 -0.05 -6.56 -0.19
N ASN A 232 -1.18 -6.04 0.26
CA ASN A 232 -1.68 -4.73 -0.15
C ASN A 232 -1.52 -3.78 1.02
N ASN A 233 -0.83 -2.68 0.82
CA ASN A 233 -0.57 -1.74 1.90
C ASN A 233 -1.70 -0.74 2.07
N GLN A 234 -2.06 -0.52 3.34
CA GLN A 234 -2.88 0.58 3.80
C GLN A 234 -2.02 1.61 4.53
N VAL A 235 -2.44 2.84 4.49
CA VAL A 235 -1.87 3.95 5.28
C VAL A 235 -2.97 4.48 6.18
N SER A 236 -2.73 4.47 7.48
CA SER A 236 -3.70 4.93 8.47
C SER A 236 -3.13 6.08 9.29
N PHE A 237 -3.96 7.10 9.47
CA PHE A 237 -3.64 8.35 10.16
C PHE A 237 -4.39 8.37 11.48
N HIS A 238 -3.68 8.56 12.58
CA HIS A 238 -4.23 8.37 13.93
C HIS A 238 -4.30 9.64 14.77
N THR A 239 -3.65 10.72 14.32
CA THR A 239 -3.60 12.00 15.04
C THR A 239 -3.96 13.16 14.15
N GLU A 240 -4.49 14.24 14.74
CA GLU A 240 -4.74 15.50 14.04
C GLU A 240 -3.44 16.09 13.47
N LYS A 241 -2.30 15.82 14.11
CA LYS A 241 -0.98 16.18 13.61
C LYS A 241 -0.70 15.52 12.27
N ALA A 242 -0.97 14.22 12.13
CA ALA A 242 -0.76 13.50 10.89
C ALA A 242 -1.65 14.00 9.75
N LEU A 243 -2.87 14.43 10.05
CA LEU A 243 -3.80 14.96 9.04
C LEU A 243 -3.33 16.29 8.43
N GLN A 244 -2.49 17.06 9.11
CA GLN A 244 -1.90 18.30 8.58
C GLN A 244 -0.97 18.05 7.38
N TYR A 245 -0.45 16.83 7.28
CA TYR A 245 0.43 16.39 6.19
C TYR A 245 -0.33 15.63 5.09
N LEU A 246 -1.67 15.65 5.13
CA LEU A 246 -2.54 14.99 4.16
C LEU A 246 -3.34 16.04 3.39
N GLN A 247 -2.95 16.28 2.15
CA GLN A 247 -3.58 17.28 1.30
C GLN A 247 -4.58 16.63 0.34
N LEU A 248 -5.84 17.07 0.37
CA LEU A 248 -6.86 16.64 -0.60
C LEU A 248 -6.55 17.23 -1.98
N MET A 249 -6.43 16.35 -2.98
CA MET A 249 -6.18 16.71 -4.38
C MET A 249 -7.46 16.65 -5.20
N ARG A 250 -8.25 15.60 -5.01
CA ARG A 250 -9.45 15.34 -5.81
C ARG A 250 -10.46 14.51 -5.03
N ARG A 251 -11.73 14.77 -5.35
CA ARG A 251 -12.86 13.93 -4.98
C ARG A 251 -13.62 13.56 -6.25
N THR A 252 -13.89 12.28 -6.46
CA THR A 252 -14.71 11.75 -7.56
C THR A 252 -15.89 10.98 -7.00
N SER A 253 -17.01 10.92 -7.74
CA SER A 253 -18.25 10.21 -7.34
C SER A 253 -18.81 9.40 -8.52
#